data_bba67e7da810d4c7e954a97b71f4a725
#
_entry.id   bba67e7da810d4c7e954a97b71f4a725
#
_cell.length_a   1.000
_cell.length_b   1.000
_cell.length_c   1.000
_cell.angle_alpha   90.00
_cell.angle_beta   90.00
_cell.angle_gamma   90.00
#
_symmetry.space_group_name_H-M   'P 1'
#
loop_
_entity.id
_entity.type
_entity.pdbx_description
1 polymer ?
#
loop_
_entity_poly.entity_id
_entity_poly.type
_entity_poly.pdbx_seq_one_letter_code
_entity_poly.pdbx_strand_id
1 'polypeptide(L)'
;MKRNGLELPEEPEARELGPDPECVINPILELDLAAAGITSIVWATGYAFDFGWLQVDAFDETGRPRHQRGVSTEPGIYFLGLPWQSRRGSSFIWGVWHDAKYLADQIAIQRGYLTYGLTGQVAR
;
A
#
# COMPACT_ATOMS: atom_id res chain seq x y z
N MET A 1 0.65 27.86 -5.85
CA MET A 1 1.10 27.77 -4.45
C MET A 1 1.17 29.11 -3.73
N LYS A 2 0.20 30.00 -3.95
CA LYS A 2 0.13 31.32 -3.29
C LYS A 2 -0.27 31.26 -1.79
N ARG A 3 -0.41 30.08 -1.22
CA ARG A 3 -0.97 29.90 0.13
C ARG A 3 -0.05 30.33 1.27
N ASN A 4 1.25 30.47 1.02
CA ASN A 4 2.24 30.82 2.04
C ASN A 4 3.10 32.04 1.67
N GLY A 5 2.69 32.84 0.68
CA GLY A 5 3.46 34.04 0.27
C GLY A 5 4.83 33.74 -0.35
N LEU A 6 5.09 32.49 -0.74
CA LEU A 6 6.33 32.10 -1.39
C LEU A 6 6.16 32.31 -2.91
N GLU A 7 6.89 33.24 -3.46
CA GLU A 7 7.11 33.38 -4.90
C GLU A 7 8.21 32.42 -5.30
N LEU A 8 7.83 31.21 -5.67
CA LEU A 8 8.76 30.23 -6.25
C LEU A 8 8.86 30.52 -7.75
N PRO A 9 10.06 30.38 -8.34
CA PRO A 9 10.23 30.51 -9.78
C PRO A 9 9.34 29.50 -10.50
N GLU A 10 8.67 29.93 -11.56
CA GLU A 10 7.96 29.03 -12.44
C GLU A 10 8.96 28.36 -13.39
N GLU A 11 8.96 27.06 -13.41
CA GLU A 11 9.71 26.23 -14.36
C GLU A 11 8.72 25.61 -15.36
N PRO A 12 8.32 26.34 -16.42
CA PRO A 12 7.37 25.83 -17.40
C PRO A 12 7.88 24.56 -18.07
N GLU A 13 9.18 24.45 -18.28
CA GLU A 13 9.84 23.28 -18.88
C GLU A 13 9.63 21.98 -18.05
N ALA A 14 9.46 22.08 -16.74
CA ALA A 14 9.19 20.94 -15.88
C ALA A 14 7.77 20.33 -16.12
N ARG A 15 6.92 21.02 -16.87
CA ARG A 15 5.58 20.56 -17.28
C ARG A 15 5.56 19.97 -18.68
N GLU A 16 6.63 20.12 -19.43
CA GLU A 16 6.76 19.55 -20.76
C GLU A 16 7.23 18.10 -20.61
N LEU A 17 6.37 17.17 -21.02
CA LEU A 17 6.77 15.77 -21.17
C LEU A 17 7.64 15.69 -22.43
N GLY A 18 8.90 15.29 -22.25
CA GLY A 18 9.75 14.96 -23.38
C GLY A 18 9.18 13.81 -24.21
N PRO A 19 9.70 13.58 -25.44
CA PRO A 19 9.28 12.44 -26.23
C PRO A 19 9.59 11.13 -25.49
N ASP A 20 8.76 10.13 -25.71
CA ASP A 20 9.00 8.80 -25.17
C ASP A 20 10.38 8.28 -25.63
N PRO A 21 11.13 7.60 -24.75
CA PRO A 21 12.41 7.01 -25.12
C PRO A 21 12.22 5.88 -26.16
N GLU A 22 13.26 5.63 -26.95
CA GLU A 22 13.22 4.64 -28.03
C GLU A 22 12.75 3.25 -27.58
N CYS A 23 13.09 2.82 -26.38
CA CYS A 23 12.65 1.55 -25.80
C CYS A 23 11.13 1.46 -25.56
N VAL A 24 10.43 2.58 -25.51
CA VAL A 24 8.96 2.63 -25.41
C VAL A 24 8.32 2.68 -26.78
N ILE A 25 8.92 3.44 -27.71
CA ILE A 25 8.42 3.60 -29.09
C ILE A 25 8.61 2.29 -29.87
N ASN A 26 9.81 1.70 -29.76
CA ASN A 26 10.21 0.46 -30.45
C ASN A 26 10.70 -0.58 -29.43
N PRO A 27 9.81 -1.18 -28.62
CA PRO A 27 10.22 -2.15 -27.62
C PRO A 27 10.77 -3.43 -28.27
N ILE A 28 11.82 -3.99 -27.69
CA ILE A 28 12.30 -5.34 -28.03
C ILE A 28 11.29 -6.34 -27.45
N LEU A 29 10.49 -6.96 -28.31
CA LEU A 29 9.45 -7.91 -27.89
C LEU A 29 9.97 -9.35 -27.78
N GLU A 30 11.02 -9.68 -28.55
CA GLU A 30 11.67 -10.99 -28.57
C GLU A 30 13.19 -10.79 -28.52
N LEU A 31 13.86 -11.57 -27.70
CA LEU A 31 15.32 -11.51 -27.54
C LEU A 31 15.89 -12.92 -27.56
N ASP A 32 16.76 -13.19 -28.52
CA ASP A 32 17.59 -14.41 -28.53
C ASP A 32 18.71 -14.25 -27.48
N LEU A 33 18.55 -14.93 -26.34
CA LEU A 33 19.50 -14.85 -25.24
C LEU A 33 20.89 -15.35 -25.61
N ALA A 34 20.95 -16.42 -26.42
CA ALA A 34 22.23 -17.00 -26.83
C ALA A 34 22.99 -16.05 -27.77
N ALA A 35 22.32 -15.48 -28.77
CA ALA A 35 22.90 -14.49 -29.66
C ALA A 35 23.30 -13.20 -28.95
N ALA A 36 22.58 -12.80 -27.90
CA ALA A 36 22.88 -11.65 -27.07
C ALA A 36 23.97 -11.93 -26.00
N GLY A 37 24.47 -13.17 -25.89
CA GLY A 37 25.48 -13.57 -24.92
C GLY A 37 24.99 -13.55 -23.46
N ILE A 38 23.68 -13.61 -23.24
CA ILE A 38 23.06 -13.62 -21.92
C ILE A 38 23.06 -15.04 -21.37
N THR A 39 23.78 -15.26 -20.28
CA THR A 39 23.93 -16.58 -19.65
C THR A 39 23.08 -16.73 -18.39
N SER A 40 22.55 -15.65 -17.85
CA SER A 40 21.75 -15.67 -16.62
C SER A 40 20.67 -14.62 -16.65
N ILE A 41 19.50 -14.96 -16.10
CA ILE A 41 18.37 -14.04 -15.92
C ILE A 41 18.02 -13.99 -14.43
N VAL A 42 17.89 -12.78 -13.91
CA VAL A 42 17.43 -12.55 -12.54
C VAL A 42 16.06 -11.88 -12.59
N TRP A 43 15.04 -12.59 -12.11
CA TRP A 43 13.69 -12.06 -12.03
C TRP A 43 13.52 -11.17 -10.79
N ALA A 44 13.49 -9.85 -10.99
CA ALA A 44 13.30 -8.87 -9.92
C ALA A 44 11.89 -8.25 -10.00
N THR A 45 10.88 -9.06 -10.19
CA THR A 45 9.49 -8.64 -10.50
C THR A 45 8.64 -8.37 -9.28
N GLY A 46 9.21 -8.45 -8.06
CA GLY A 46 8.50 -8.29 -6.79
C GLY A 46 7.77 -9.56 -6.36
N TYR A 47 6.77 -9.37 -5.49
CA TYR A 47 6.01 -10.45 -4.87
C TYR A 47 4.53 -10.23 -5.07
N ALA A 48 3.77 -11.30 -5.23
CA ALA A 48 2.32 -11.29 -5.12
C ALA A 48 1.90 -11.46 -3.66
N PHE A 49 0.78 -10.83 -3.29
CA PHE A 49 0.16 -11.07 -2.00
C PHE A 49 -0.64 -12.38 -2.06
N ASP A 50 -0.46 -13.22 -1.06
CA ASP A 50 -1.27 -14.40 -0.86
C ASP A 50 -1.85 -14.39 0.56
N PHE A 51 -3.16 -14.20 0.64
CA PHE A 51 -3.93 -14.22 1.88
C PHE A 51 -4.75 -15.49 2.05
N GLY A 52 -4.55 -16.51 1.22
CA GLY A 52 -5.32 -17.76 1.22
C GLY A 52 -5.27 -18.54 2.55
N TRP A 53 -4.27 -18.26 3.39
CA TRP A 53 -4.17 -18.81 4.73
C TRP A 53 -5.14 -18.19 5.74
N LEU A 54 -5.71 -16.99 5.46
CA LEU A 54 -6.63 -16.26 6.34
C LEU A 54 -8.06 -16.41 5.83
N GLN A 55 -8.81 -17.34 6.40
CA GLN A 55 -10.17 -17.66 5.98
C GLN A 55 -11.21 -16.87 6.78
N VAL A 56 -11.38 -15.61 6.41
CA VAL A 56 -12.37 -14.68 6.99
C VAL A 56 -12.99 -13.83 5.88
N ASP A 57 -14.18 -13.27 6.13
CA ASP A 57 -14.85 -12.41 5.16
C ASP A 57 -14.28 -10.97 5.15
N ALA A 58 -12.96 -10.86 4.96
CA ALA A 58 -12.23 -9.61 4.93
C ALA A 58 -11.64 -9.27 3.55
N PHE A 59 -12.00 -10.02 2.51
CA PHE A 59 -11.42 -9.90 1.18
C PHE A 59 -12.50 -9.65 0.12
N ASP A 60 -12.11 -8.96 -0.94
CA ASP A 60 -12.96 -8.80 -2.12
C ASP A 60 -12.85 -10.01 -3.07
N GLU A 61 -13.61 -9.98 -4.16
CA GLU A 61 -13.64 -11.04 -5.19
C GLU A 61 -12.27 -11.29 -5.85
N THR A 62 -11.35 -10.32 -5.76
CA THR A 62 -9.99 -10.42 -6.30
C THR A 62 -8.97 -10.89 -5.25
N GLY A 63 -9.40 -11.21 -4.04
CA GLY A 63 -8.56 -11.61 -2.92
C GLY A 63 -7.81 -10.46 -2.26
N ARG A 64 -8.24 -9.21 -2.48
CA ARG A 64 -7.64 -8.04 -1.83
C ARG A 64 -8.34 -7.73 -0.52
N PRO A 65 -7.59 -7.32 0.53
CA PRO A 65 -8.17 -6.95 1.80
C PRO A 65 -9.16 -5.79 1.67
N ARG A 66 -10.37 -5.96 2.20
CA ARG A 66 -11.35 -4.88 2.37
C ARG A 66 -11.02 -4.13 3.66
N HIS A 67 -10.56 -2.91 3.55
CA HIS A 67 -10.14 -2.13 4.70
C HIS A 67 -10.26 -0.62 4.50
N GLN A 68 -10.34 0.12 5.59
CA GLN A 68 -10.15 1.55 5.61
C GLN A 68 -8.89 1.86 6.44
N ARG A 69 -7.82 2.29 5.79
CA ARG A 69 -6.52 2.58 6.41
C ARG A 69 -5.99 1.43 7.29
N GLY A 70 -6.21 0.18 6.85
CA GLY A 70 -5.78 -1.02 7.56
C GLY A 70 -6.77 -1.59 8.57
N VAL A 71 -7.81 -0.87 8.95
CA VAL A 71 -8.92 -1.44 9.74
C VAL A 71 -9.81 -2.25 8.81
N SER A 72 -9.92 -3.55 9.04
CA SER A 72 -10.74 -4.44 8.22
C SER A 72 -12.23 -4.21 8.41
N THR A 73 -13.01 -4.66 7.42
CA THR A 73 -14.47 -4.83 7.56
C THR A 73 -14.84 -5.93 8.55
N GLU A 74 -13.95 -6.90 8.74
CA GLU A 74 -14.12 -7.97 9.73
C GLU A 74 -13.58 -7.51 11.09
N PRO A 75 -14.42 -7.53 12.16
CA PRO A 75 -14.01 -7.05 13.48
C PRO A 75 -12.79 -7.80 14.05
N GLY A 76 -11.84 -7.06 14.60
CA GLY A 76 -10.64 -7.62 15.22
C GLY A 76 -9.51 -7.93 14.24
N ILE A 77 -9.72 -7.72 12.94
CA ILE A 77 -8.69 -7.90 11.91
C ILE A 77 -8.14 -6.53 11.47
N TYR A 78 -6.83 -6.46 11.38
CA TYR A 78 -6.10 -5.25 10.98
C TYR A 78 -5.00 -5.62 10.01
N PHE A 79 -4.82 -4.79 9.00
CA PHE A 79 -3.76 -4.93 8.00
C PHE A 79 -2.73 -3.82 8.17
N LEU A 80 -1.47 -4.18 8.17
CA LEU A 80 -0.36 -3.24 8.27
C LEU A 80 0.66 -3.52 7.16
N GLY A 81 1.16 -2.47 6.54
CA GLY A 81 2.20 -2.57 5.53
C GLY A 81 1.68 -2.81 4.11
N LEU A 82 0.39 -2.66 3.86
CA LEU A 82 -0.16 -2.74 2.51
C LEU A 82 0.33 -1.55 1.66
N PRO A 83 0.58 -1.74 0.36
CA PRO A 83 0.90 -0.65 -0.55
C PRO A 83 -0.22 0.41 -0.54
N TRP A 84 0.20 1.66 -0.42
CA TRP A 84 -0.73 2.79 -0.41
C TRP A 84 -1.82 2.74 0.68
N GLN A 85 -1.61 2.03 1.77
CA GLN A 85 -2.57 1.91 2.86
C GLN A 85 -3.07 3.29 3.36
N SER A 86 -2.19 4.25 3.57
CA SER A 86 -2.50 5.66 3.78
C SER A 86 -1.59 6.59 2.97
N ARG A 87 -0.44 6.10 2.53
CA ARG A 87 0.59 6.85 1.80
C ARG A 87 1.54 5.90 1.07
N ARG A 88 2.37 6.46 0.18
CA ARG A 88 3.38 5.68 -0.53
C ARG A 88 4.32 4.89 0.40
N GLY A 89 4.66 5.47 1.55
CA GLY A 89 5.57 4.87 2.53
C GLY A 89 4.98 3.74 3.35
N SER A 90 3.67 3.46 3.28
CA SER A 90 2.98 2.48 4.13
C SER A 90 3.57 1.07 4.08
N SER A 91 4.07 0.64 2.92
CA SER A 91 4.68 -0.68 2.72
C SER A 91 6.19 -0.74 2.97
N PHE A 92 6.80 0.38 3.38
CA PHE A 92 8.23 0.45 3.64
C PHE A 92 8.53 0.56 5.13
N ILE A 93 9.64 -0.04 5.58
CA ILE A 93 10.08 0.00 6.98
C ILE A 93 10.17 1.43 7.52
N TRP A 94 10.65 2.37 6.71
CA TRP A 94 10.79 3.77 7.10
C TRP A 94 9.45 4.54 7.18
N GLY A 95 8.36 4.01 6.63
CA GLY A 95 7.08 4.72 6.56
C GLY A 95 5.89 4.03 7.25
N VAL A 96 6.00 2.74 7.54
CA VAL A 96 4.93 1.91 8.12
C VAL A 96 4.48 2.37 9.50
N TRP A 97 5.34 3.02 10.26
CA TRP A 97 5.07 3.44 11.64
C TRP A 97 3.88 4.40 11.78
N HIS A 98 3.58 5.21 10.75
CA HIS A 98 2.42 6.08 10.75
C HIS A 98 1.09 5.31 10.78
N ASP A 99 1.03 4.21 10.02
CA ASP A 99 -0.15 3.35 9.99
C ASP A 99 -0.19 2.46 11.22
N ALA A 100 0.97 2.00 11.70
CA ALA A 100 1.07 1.24 12.96
C ALA A 100 0.53 2.04 14.14
N LYS A 101 0.89 3.34 14.27
CA LYS A 101 0.35 4.21 15.31
C LYS A 101 -1.17 4.33 15.22
N TYR A 102 -1.68 4.60 14.02
CA TYR A 102 -3.13 4.72 13.80
C TYR A 102 -3.87 3.43 14.19
N LEU A 103 -3.36 2.27 13.76
CA LEU A 103 -3.97 0.98 14.08
C LEU A 103 -3.90 0.67 15.58
N ALA A 104 -2.80 1.00 16.25
CA ALA A 104 -2.70 0.85 17.70
C ALA A 104 -3.74 1.67 18.45
N ASP A 105 -3.98 2.92 18.03
CA ASP A 105 -5.01 3.78 18.59
C ASP A 105 -6.42 3.18 18.34
N GLN A 106 -6.70 2.65 17.14
CA GLN A 106 -7.97 1.98 16.82
C GLN A 106 -8.19 0.73 17.65
N ILE A 107 -7.17 -0.10 17.84
CA ILE A 107 -7.23 -1.31 18.69
C ILE A 107 -7.52 -0.93 20.13
N ALA A 108 -6.87 0.11 20.66
CA ALA A 108 -7.08 0.58 22.03
C ALA A 108 -8.53 1.08 22.24
N ILE A 109 -9.05 1.85 21.28
CA ILE A 109 -10.44 2.33 21.29
C ILE A 109 -11.42 1.15 21.29
N GLN A 110 -11.23 0.19 20.38
CA GLN A 110 -12.11 -0.97 20.28
C GLN A 110 -12.09 -1.84 21.55
N ARG A 111 -10.90 -2.05 22.13
CA ARG A 111 -10.79 -2.74 23.43
C ARG A 111 -11.54 -2.02 24.53
N GLY A 112 -11.49 -0.68 24.56
CA GLY A 112 -12.25 0.14 25.47
C GLY A 112 -13.76 -0.14 25.37
N TYR A 113 -14.32 -0.11 24.17
CA TYR A 113 -15.74 -0.41 23.93
C TYR A 113 -16.14 -1.82 24.39
N LEU A 114 -15.32 -2.82 24.07
CA LEU A 114 -15.58 -4.20 24.51
C LEU A 114 -15.59 -4.33 26.03
N THR A 115 -14.67 -3.64 26.72
CA THR A 115 -14.62 -3.65 28.19
C THR A 115 -15.85 -2.98 28.81
N TYR A 116 -16.30 -1.84 28.27
CA TYR A 116 -17.53 -1.17 28.70
C TYR A 116 -18.78 -2.00 28.45
N GLY A 117 -18.86 -2.67 27.29
CA GLY A 117 -19.98 -3.57 26.97
C GLY A 117 -20.10 -4.75 27.91
N LEU A 118 -18.99 -5.34 28.34
CA LEU A 118 -18.96 -6.46 29.29
C LEU A 118 -19.33 -6.02 30.72
N THR A 119 -18.89 -4.84 31.16
CA THR A 119 -19.23 -4.32 32.50
C THR A 119 -20.70 -3.89 32.61
N GLY A 120 -21.32 -3.46 31.51
CA GLY A 120 -22.75 -3.10 31.47
C GLY A 120 -23.72 -4.28 31.54
N GLN A 121 -23.28 -5.51 31.25
CA GLN A 121 -24.10 -6.72 31.35
C GLN A 121 -24.10 -7.37 32.74
N VAL A 122 -23.13 -7.06 33.58
CA VAL A 122 -23.02 -7.60 34.97
C VAL A 122 -23.89 -6.84 35.95
N ALA A 123 -24.42 -5.67 35.60
CA ALA A 123 -25.24 -4.80 36.45
C ALA A 123 -26.75 -4.89 36.23
N ARG A 124 -27.28 -6.02 35.68
CA ARG A 124 -28.73 -6.29 35.57
C ARG A 124 -29.11 -7.56 36.28
#